data_3fd07666bec578790aecc79846ae6d48
#
_entry.id   3fd07666bec578790aecc79846ae6d48
#
_cell.length_a   1.000
_cell.length_b   1.000
_cell.length_c   1.000
_cell.angle_alpha   90.00
_cell.angle_beta   90.00
_cell.angle_gamma   90.00
#
_symmetry.space_group_name_H-M   'P 1'
#
loop_
_entity.id
_entity.type
_entity.pdbx_description
1 polymer ?
#
loop_
_entity_poly.entity_id
_entity_poly.type
_entity_poly.pdbx_seq_one_letter_code
_entity_poly.pdbx_strand_id
1 'polypeptide(L)'
;MSMDEPIVVMGICGSYDLDSANGRMLELILEECGNLGAETVVWDHGKRPLPLVGAEGSWDDSNVKDYQEMAVSADAYVLSSPEYHGTMSGVMKNSLDWLYSKHTSGKVFALVCTLGGQASNNTL
;
A
#
# COMPACT_ATOMS: atom_id res chain seq x y z
N MET A 1 9.49 10.01 -16.87
CA MET A 1 8.05 9.98 -17.20
C MET A 1 7.76 11.02 -18.25
N SER A 2 7.04 10.66 -19.30
CA SER A 2 6.57 11.61 -20.30
C SER A 2 5.49 12.53 -19.70
N MET A 3 5.48 13.81 -20.11
CA MET A 3 4.43 14.75 -19.66
C MET A 3 3.02 14.36 -20.15
N ASP A 4 2.91 13.49 -21.16
CA ASP A 4 1.65 13.02 -21.71
C ASP A 4 1.13 11.74 -21.04
N GLU A 5 1.93 11.12 -20.16
CA GLU A 5 1.53 9.94 -19.41
C GLU A 5 0.98 10.32 -18.04
N PRO A 6 -0.13 9.70 -17.61
CA PRO A 6 -0.64 9.97 -16.27
C PRO A 6 0.31 9.43 -15.19
N ILE A 7 0.32 10.08 -14.05
CA ILE A 7 0.96 9.57 -12.85
C ILE A 7 0.18 8.35 -12.38
N VAL A 8 0.88 7.29 -12.03
CA VAL A 8 0.27 6.08 -11.46
C VAL A 8 0.46 6.10 -9.95
N VAL A 9 -0.64 6.03 -9.21
CA VAL A 9 -0.66 5.99 -7.74
C VAL A 9 -1.12 4.62 -7.28
N MET A 10 -0.29 3.96 -6.48
CA MET A 10 -0.59 2.65 -5.90
C MET A 10 -1.06 2.78 -4.47
N GLY A 11 -2.24 2.25 -4.17
CA GLY A 11 -2.75 2.13 -2.81
C GLY A 11 -2.31 0.81 -2.17
N ILE A 12 -1.83 0.89 -0.94
CA ILE A 12 -1.50 -0.26 -0.10
C ILE A 12 -2.31 -0.16 1.18
N CYS A 13 -3.18 -1.14 1.41
CA CYS A 13 -4.07 -1.21 2.56
C CYS A 13 -3.45 -2.09 3.65
N GLY A 14 -3.49 -1.62 4.88
CA GLY A 14 -3.00 -2.37 6.04
C GLY A 14 -4.02 -3.36 6.60
N SER A 15 -5.03 -3.74 5.83
CA SER A 15 -6.04 -4.75 6.17
C SER A 15 -6.29 -5.67 4.99
N TYR A 16 -6.74 -6.88 5.28
CA TYR A 16 -7.22 -7.80 4.24
C TYR A 16 -8.56 -7.35 3.65
N ASP A 17 -9.33 -6.58 4.40
CA ASP A 17 -10.65 -6.10 3.99
C ASP A 17 -10.55 -4.64 3.53
N LEU A 18 -10.74 -4.41 2.23
CA LEU A 18 -10.77 -3.08 1.65
C LEU A 18 -12.01 -2.27 2.11
N ASP A 19 -13.01 -2.92 2.69
CA ASP A 19 -14.19 -2.26 3.24
C ASP A 19 -14.01 -1.84 4.71
N SER A 20 -12.83 -2.05 5.27
CA SER A 20 -12.43 -1.54 6.58
C SER A 20 -12.33 -0.02 6.59
N ALA A 21 -12.22 0.60 7.76
CA ALA A 21 -12.10 2.06 7.88
C ALA A 21 -10.89 2.60 7.11
N ASN A 22 -9.74 1.95 7.24
CA ASN A 22 -8.53 2.35 6.50
C ASN A 22 -8.63 2.05 5.01
N GLY A 23 -9.32 0.98 4.62
CA GLY A 23 -9.59 0.66 3.21
C GLY A 23 -10.49 1.68 2.55
N ARG A 24 -11.54 2.11 3.23
CA ARG A 24 -12.44 3.16 2.72
C ARG A 24 -11.77 4.52 2.63
N MET A 25 -10.90 4.85 3.59
CA MET A 25 -10.09 6.07 3.52
C MET A 25 -9.15 6.04 2.33
N LEU A 26 -8.50 4.90 2.11
CA LEU A 26 -7.65 4.70 0.93
C LEU A 26 -8.43 4.91 -0.37
N GLU A 27 -9.61 4.33 -0.48
CA GLU A 27 -10.47 4.46 -1.65
C GLU A 27 -10.82 5.93 -1.93
N LEU A 28 -11.19 6.69 -0.91
CA LEU A 28 -11.49 8.12 -1.05
C LEU A 28 -10.29 8.91 -1.59
N ILE A 29 -9.11 8.64 -1.08
CA ILE A 29 -7.89 9.31 -1.52
C ILE A 29 -7.56 8.95 -2.96
N LEU A 30 -7.65 7.69 -3.32
CA LEU A 30 -7.38 7.24 -4.69
C LEU A 30 -8.42 7.78 -5.68
N GLU A 31 -9.67 7.87 -5.29
CA GLU A 31 -10.72 8.50 -6.10
C GLU A 31 -10.36 9.96 -6.40
N GLU A 32 -9.91 10.71 -5.40
CA GLU A 32 -9.47 12.09 -5.60
C GLU A 32 -8.23 12.18 -6.49
N CYS A 33 -7.29 11.27 -6.35
CA CYS A 33 -6.15 11.18 -7.27
C CYS A 33 -6.62 10.97 -8.72
N GLY A 34 -7.59 10.09 -8.92
CA GLY A 34 -8.20 9.86 -10.22
C GLY A 34 -8.88 11.11 -10.80
N ASN A 35 -9.61 11.85 -9.96
CA ASN A 35 -10.26 13.11 -10.35
C ASN A 35 -9.22 14.17 -10.80
N LEU A 36 -8.01 14.09 -10.26
CA LEU A 36 -6.90 14.97 -10.65
C LEU A 36 -6.09 14.46 -11.86
N GLY A 37 -6.51 13.36 -12.45
CA GLY A 37 -5.90 12.84 -13.68
C GLY A 37 -4.91 11.69 -13.49
N ALA A 38 -4.72 11.19 -12.27
CA ALA A 38 -3.86 10.04 -12.03
C ALA A 38 -4.55 8.72 -12.42
N GLU A 39 -3.77 7.74 -12.82
CA GLU A 39 -4.20 6.34 -12.79
C GLU A 39 -4.00 5.78 -11.39
N THR A 40 -4.91 4.94 -10.93
CA THR A 40 -4.82 4.36 -9.60
C THR A 40 -4.88 2.84 -9.67
N VAL A 41 -4.09 2.19 -8.83
CA VAL A 41 -4.09 0.73 -8.65
C VAL A 41 -4.07 0.43 -7.16
N VAL A 42 -4.67 -0.69 -6.76
CA VAL A 42 -4.71 -1.13 -5.36
C VAL A 42 -4.28 -2.59 -5.30
N TRP A 43 -3.45 -2.91 -4.33
CA TRP A 43 -3.17 -4.30 -4.00
C TRP A 43 -4.23 -4.81 -3.02
N ASP A 44 -4.98 -5.82 -3.41
CA ASP A 44 -6.03 -6.45 -2.59
C ASP A 44 -5.48 -7.69 -1.89
N HIS A 45 -5.08 -7.54 -0.63
CA HIS A 45 -4.56 -8.64 0.18
C HIS A 45 -5.60 -9.76 0.39
N GLY A 46 -6.88 -9.43 0.39
CA GLY A 46 -7.94 -10.43 0.56
C GLY A 46 -8.01 -11.43 -0.58
N LYS A 47 -7.71 -10.96 -1.78
CA LYS A 47 -7.69 -11.80 -2.99
C LYS A 47 -6.30 -12.36 -3.29
N ARG A 48 -5.26 -11.63 -2.96
CA ARG A 48 -3.87 -11.95 -3.31
C ARG A 48 -2.96 -11.72 -2.10
N PRO A 49 -3.04 -12.58 -1.07
CA PRO A 49 -2.24 -12.41 0.14
C PRO A 49 -0.75 -12.52 -0.14
N LEU A 50 0.05 -11.74 0.58
CA LEU A 50 1.50 -11.84 0.55
C LEU A 50 1.96 -12.73 1.71
N PRO A 51 2.85 -13.71 1.46
CA PRO A 51 3.46 -14.48 2.55
C PRO A 51 4.35 -13.58 3.41
N LEU A 52 4.63 -14.02 4.62
CA LEU A 52 5.66 -13.35 5.43
C LEU A 52 7.02 -13.51 4.76
N VAL A 53 7.81 -12.47 4.78
CA VAL A 53 9.18 -12.50 4.24
C VAL A 53 9.97 -13.59 4.97
N GLY A 54 10.58 -14.48 4.20
CA GLY A 54 11.38 -15.59 4.73
C GLY A 54 10.59 -16.85 5.08
N ALA A 55 9.26 -16.83 4.96
CA ALA A 55 8.47 -18.05 5.10
C ALA A 55 8.79 -19.04 3.97
N GLU A 56 8.53 -20.33 4.20
CA GLU A 56 8.76 -21.35 3.18
C GLU A 56 8.06 -21.00 1.88
N GLY A 57 8.79 -21.02 0.76
CA GLY A 57 8.27 -20.71 -0.57
C GLY A 57 8.03 -19.23 -0.85
N SER A 58 8.25 -18.33 0.13
CA SER A 58 7.94 -16.91 -0.04
C SER A 58 8.73 -16.23 -1.16
N TRP A 59 9.96 -16.63 -1.39
CA TRP A 59 10.84 -16.03 -2.39
C TRP A 59 10.42 -16.36 -3.84
N ASP A 60 9.62 -17.41 -4.02
CA ASP A 60 9.12 -17.83 -5.34
C ASP A 60 7.61 -17.59 -5.50
N ASP A 61 6.99 -16.88 -4.57
CA ASP A 61 5.55 -16.62 -4.56
C ASP A 61 5.15 -15.68 -5.70
N SER A 62 4.17 -16.08 -6.49
CA SER A 62 3.71 -15.30 -7.64
C SER A 62 3.04 -13.98 -7.24
N ASN A 63 2.34 -13.95 -6.10
CA ASN A 63 1.73 -12.72 -5.61
C ASN A 63 2.81 -11.69 -5.26
N VAL A 64 3.91 -12.13 -4.67
CA VAL A 64 5.05 -11.24 -4.36
C VAL A 64 5.61 -10.62 -5.63
N LYS A 65 5.82 -11.42 -6.67
CA LYS A 65 6.33 -10.91 -7.95
C LYS A 65 5.40 -9.87 -8.55
N ASP A 66 4.12 -10.17 -8.61
CA ASP A 66 3.12 -9.26 -9.17
C ASP A 66 2.99 -7.97 -8.33
N TYR A 67 3.05 -8.08 -7.00
CA TYR A 67 3.02 -6.94 -6.10
C TYR A 67 4.22 -6.02 -6.34
N GLN A 68 5.42 -6.58 -6.45
CA GLN A 68 6.64 -5.82 -6.73
C GLN A 68 6.61 -5.17 -8.11
N GLU A 69 6.08 -5.87 -9.12
CA GLU A 69 5.90 -5.30 -10.46
C GLU A 69 4.90 -4.13 -10.45
N MET A 70 3.81 -4.27 -9.73
CA MET A 70 2.85 -3.17 -9.55
C MET A 70 3.53 -1.96 -8.89
N ALA A 71 4.35 -2.21 -7.86
CA ALA A 71 5.09 -1.14 -7.18
C ALA A 71 6.11 -0.45 -8.10
N VAL A 72 6.82 -1.19 -8.93
CA VAL A 72 7.77 -0.63 -9.90
C VAL A 72 7.05 0.27 -10.91
N SER A 73 5.86 -0.13 -11.35
CA SER A 73 5.06 0.63 -12.32
C SER A 73 4.42 1.88 -11.73
N ALA A 74 4.32 1.99 -10.42
CA ALA A 74 3.75 3.15 -9.76
C ALA A 74 4.78 4.28 -9.62
N ASP A 75 4.29 5.52 -9.66
CA ASP A 75 5.10 6.72 -9.44
C ASP A 75 5.00 7.22 -7.99
N ALA A 76 3.93 6.85 -7.31
CA ALA A 76 3.66 7.26 -5.94
C ALA A 76 2.80 6.22 -5.23
N TYR A 77 2.79 6.27 -3.91
CA TYR A 77 2.06 5.32 -3.07
C TYR A 77 1.22 6.03 -2.04
N VAL A 78 0.05 5.47 -1.73
CA VAL A 78 -0.74 5.85 -0.56
C VAL A 78 -0.79 4.62 0.36
N LEU A 79 -0.24 4.77 1.55
CA LEU A 79 -0.26 3.75 2.58
C LEU A 79 -1.35 4.08 3.58
N SER A 80 -2.33 3.21 3.75
CA SER A 80 -3.41 3.38 4.71
C SER A 80 -3.43 2.19 5.66
N SER A 81 -3.06 2.43 6.93
CA SER A 81 -2.96 1.38 7.94
C SER A 81 -3.81 1.67 9.16
N PRO A 82 -4.48 0.66 9.73
CA PRO A 82 -5.00 0.81 11.08
C PRO A 82 -3.82 0.86 12.05
N GLU A 83 -4.04 1.55 13.17
CA GLU A 83 -3.11 1.50 14.29
C GLU A 83 -3.46 0.32 15.19
N TYR A 84 -2.48 -0.55 15.43
CA TYR A 84 -2.57 -1.63 16.40
C TYR A 84 -1.42 -1.49 17.40
N HIS A 85 -1.77 -1.26 18.67
CA HIS A 85 -0.78 -1.18 19.75
C HIS A 85 0.33 -0.14 19.49
N GLY A 86 -0.04 1.03 18.98
CA GLY A 86 0.87 2.16 18.80
C GLY A 86 1.66 2.16 17.51
N THR A 87 1.40 1.23 16.58
CA THR A 87 2.12 1.15 15.32
C THR A 87 1.24 0.64 14.18
N MET A 88 1.80 0.50 13.00
CA MET A 88 1.10 -0.03 11.83
C MET A 88 0.70 -1.50 12.05
N SER A 89 -0.27 -1.97 11.29
CA SER A 89 -0.66 -3.38 11.28
C SER A 89 0.47 -4.29 10.77
N GLY A 90 0.42 -5.56 11.14
CA GLY A 90 1.31 -6.57 10.59
C GLY A 90 1.18 -6.71 9.07
N VAL A 91 -0.03 -6.54 8.53
CA VAL A 91 -0.27 -6.55 7.09
C VAL A 91 0.49 -5.43 6.40
N MET A 92 0.44 -4.21 6.94
CA MET A 92 1.21 -3.08 6.38
C MET A 92 2.71 -3.32 6.47
N LYS A 93 3.19 -3.75 7.65
CA LYS A 93 4.63 -4.00 7.83
C LYS A 93 5.14 -5.06 6.86
N ASN A 94 4.41 -6.17 6.70
CA ASN A 94 4.80 -7.21 5.75
C ASN A 94 4.76 -6.70 4.30
N SER A 95 3.78 -5.87 3.96
CA SER A 95 3.70 -5.23 2.64
C SER A 95 4.96 -4.41 2.34
N LEU A 96 5.41 -3.64 3.33
CA LEU A 96 6.63 -2.83 3.20
C LEU A 96 7.90 -3.67 3.19
N ASP A 97 7.93 -4.79 3.92
CA ASP A 97 9.08 -5.70 3.94
C ASP A 97 9.38 -6.32 2.56
N TRP A 98 8.38 -6.39 1.68
CA TRP A 98 8.56 -6.85 0.30
C TRP A 98 8.98 -5.76 -0.69
N LEU A 99 9.03 -4.49 -0.25
CA LEU A 99 9.44 -3.36 -1.10
C LEU A 99 10.88 -2.95 -0.78
N TYR A 100 11.74 -3.09 -1.75
CA TYR A 100 13.16 -2.71 -1.66
C TYR A 100 13.40 -1.38 -2.37
N SER A 101 14.55 -0.77 -2.12
CA SER A 101 14.92 0.51 -2.74
C SER A 101 14.82 0.47 -4.27
N LYS A 102 15.14 -0.65 -4.91
CA LYS A 102 15.01 -0.80 -6.36
C LYS A 102 13.58 -0.64 -6.88
N HIS A 103 12.57 -0.82 -6.01
CA HIS A 103 11.16 -0.66 -6.38
C HIS A 103 10.65 0.75 -6.14
N THR A 104 11.17 1.44 -5.13
CA THR A 104 10.56 2.63 -4.55
C THR A 104 11.43 3.90 -4.57
N SER A 105 12.71 3.80 -4.91
CA SER A 105 13.62 4.96 -4.89
C SER A 105 13.12 6.10 -5.77
N GLY A 106 13.16 7.33 -5.24
CA GLY A 106 12.75 8.54 -5.96
C GLY A 106 11.24 8.74 -6.05
N LYS A 107 10.44 7.94 -5.36
CA LYS A 107 8.98 8.00 -5.42
C LYS A 107 8.41 8.60 -4.13
N VAL A 108 7.19 9.12 -4.22
CA VAL A 108 6.50 9.82 -3.12
C VAL A 108 5.57 8.86 -2.38
N PHE A 109 5.55 8.98 -1.05
CA PHE A 109 4.63 8.24 -0.19
C PHE A 109 3.71 9.20 0.55
N ALA A 110 2.41 8.94 0.53
CA ALA A 110 1.42 9.57 1.39
C ALA A 110 0.98 8.56 2.46
N LEU A 111 0.92 9.00 3.71
CA LEU A 111 0.69 8.13 4.85
C LEU A 111 -0.64 8.46 5.50
N VAL A 112 -1.47 7.44 5.73
CA VAL A 112 -2.78 7.57 6.37
C VAL A 112 -2.89 6.53 7.48
N CYS A 113 -3.42 6.96 8.61
CA CYS A 113 -3.61 6.13 9.79
C CYS A 113 -5.04 6.23 10.27
N THR A 114 -5.64 5.10 10.63
CA THR A 114 -6.94 5.05 11.30
C THR A 114 -6.78 4.37 12.66
N LEU A 115 -7.39 4.92 13.69
CA LEU A 115 -7.35 4.33 15.03
C LEU A 115 -8.71 4.45 15.71
N GLY A 116 -9.01 3.51 16.62
CA GLY A 116 -10.28 3.47 17.33
C GLY A 116 -10.32 4.27 18.63
N GLY A 117 -9.27 5.00 18.97
CA GLY A 117 -9.16 5.75 20.22
C GLY A 117 -8.54 7.13 20.01
N GLN A 118 -8.17 7.76 21.12
CA GLN A 118 -7.55 9.08 21.13
C GLN A 118 -6.02 9.04 21.34
N ALA A 119 -5.41 7.89 21.07
CA ALA A 119 -3.96 7.71 21.23
C ALA A 119 -3.17 8.46 20.15
N SER A 120 -1.86 8.52 20.32
CA SER A 120 -0.97 9.26 19.42
C SER A 120 -0.86 8.61 18.03
N ASN A 121 -0.59 9.44 17.02
CA ASN A 121 -0.43 9.02 15.63
C ASN A 121 1.02 8.64 15.30
N ASN A 122 1.60 7.70 16.02
CA ASN A 122 2.96 7.22 15.79
C ASN A 122 3.01 5.99 14.87
N THR A 123 1.97 5.80 14.06
CA THR A 123 1.77 4.55 13.30
C THR A 123 2.72 4.41 12.11
N LEU A 124 2.98 5.51 11.41
CA LEU A 124 3.74 5.48 10.15
C LEU A 124 4.88 6.49 10.11
#